data_1d985951f1650602555c507425718d74
#
_entry.id   1d985951f1650602555c507425718d74
#
_cell.length_a   1.000
_cell.length_b   1.000
_cell.length_c   1.000
_cell.angle_alpha   90.00
_cell.angle_beta   90.00
_cell.angle_gamma   90.00
#
_symmetry.space_group_name_H-M   'P 1'
#
loop_
_entity.id
_entity.type
_entity.pdbx_description
1 polymer ?
#
loop_
_entity_poly.entity_id
_entity_poly.type
_entity_poly.pdbx_seq_one_letter_code
_entity_poly.pdbx_strand_id
1 'polypeptide(L)'
;MLDEELCNYATELVNFIQTKEFAPVTQRKPYYHMGATITDAILQAGLNYHHVVYPRVLKILVEYSDYKTTCDFIILMQLFPLVEIVNFKNSKKLQRIRDLSWFLYNNGVENEDQLAKWLDVEKNISLLKKVNGIGPKTVDYLKILSGNQAIAIDRHLFAFLEMAGISHCSYNEAHLIYSKVAEMLNISLYELDKKIWLYMAKK
;
A
#
# COMPACT_ATOMS: atom_id res chain seq x y z
N MET A 1 20.84 -2.66 12.19
CA MET A 1 20.46 -1.89 13.40
C MET A 1 20.53 -2.82 14.61
N LEU A 2 21.23 -2.42 15.66
CA LEU A 2 21.30 -3.18 16.92
C LEU A 2 19.98 -3.00 17.69
N ASP A 3 19.60 -3.97 18.52
CA ASP A 3 18.32 -3.91 19.27
C ASP A 3 18.21 -2.69 20.18
N GLU A 4 19.32 -2.24 20.78
CA GLU A 4 19.40 -1.03 21.62
C GLU A 4 19.15 0.24 20.79
N GLU A 5 19.74 0.34 19.62
CA GLU A 5 19.55 1.48 18.70
C GLU A 5 18.09 1.56 18.20
N LEU A 6 17.49 0.41 17.88
CA LEU A 6 16.09 0.32 17.49
C LEU A 6 15.17 0.81 18.62
N CYS A 7 15.43 0.39 19.85
CA CYS A 7 14.64 0.83 21.01
C CYS A 7 14.76 2.32 21.26
N ASN A 8 15.97 2.90 21.09
CA ASN A 8 16.20 4.33 21.23
C ASN A 8 15.41 5.12 20.19
N TYR A 9 15.52 4.78 18.89
CA TYR A 9 14.76 5.45 17.83
C TYR A 9 13.25 5.28 18.01
N ALA A 10 12.78 4.10 18.41
CA ALA A 10 11.36 3.88 18.67
C ALA A 10 10.85 4.76 19.83
N THR A 11 11.66 4.92 20.90
CA THR A 11 11.31 5.78 22.04
C THR A 11 11.29 7.26 21.64
N GLU A 12 12.27 7.73 20.89
CA GLU A 12 12.29 9.09 20.34
C GLU A 12 11.05 9.37 19.47
N LEU A 13 10.71 8.43 18.60
CA LEU A 13 9.54 8.57 17.73
C LEU A 13 8.22 8.54 18.52
N VAL A 14 8.09 7.69 19.54
CA VAL A 14 6.92 7.69 20.45
C VAL A 14 6.77 9.04 21.13
N ASN A 15 7.84 9.57 21.71
CA ASN A 15 7.83 10.87 22.37
C ASN A 15 7.42 11.99 21.37
N PHE A 16 7.96 11.94 20.16
CA PHE A 16 7.59 12.90 19.11
C PHE A 16 6.11 12.77 18.71
N ILE A 17 5.59 11.54 18.52
CA ILE A 17 4.18 11.28 18.22
C ILE A 17 3.26 11.86 19.29
N GLN A 18 3.59 11.71 20.58
CA GLN A 18 2.80 12.21 21.69
C GLN A 18 2.70 13.74 21.73
N THR A 19 3.61 14.46 21.05
CA THR A 19 3.52 15.92 20.89
C THR A 19 2.60 16.37 19.76
N LYS A 20 1.99 15.44 18.99
CA LYS A 20 1.19 15.76 17.81
C LYS A 20 -0.28 15.38 18.00
N GLU A 21 -1.15 16.18 17.41
CA GLU A 21 -2.58 15.85 17.33
C GLU A 21 -2.85 15.10 16.03
N PHE A 22 -3.42 13.92 16.15
CA PHE A 22 -3.80 13.08 15.00
C PHE A 22 -5.32 13.01 14.87
N ALA A 23 -5.80 13.04 13.63
CA ALA A 23 -7.19 12.75 13.34
C ALA A 23 -7.53 11.28 13.69
N PRO A 24 -8.75 10.99 14.12
CA PRO A 24 -9.20 9.62 14.31
C PRO A 24 -9.13 8.85 12.98
N VAL A 25 -8.77 7.58 13.07
CA VAL A 25 -8.62 6.69 11.92
C VAL A 25 -9.63 5.56 12.02
N THR A 26 -10.36 5.33 10.94
CA THR A 26 -11.21 4.15 10.79
C THR A 26 -10.47 3.07 10.01
N GLN A 27 -10.68 1.81 10.38
CA GLN A 27 -10.09 0.69 9.66
C GLN A 27 -10.56 0.69 8.20
N ARG A 28 -9.62 0.54 7.26
CA ARG A 28 -9.94 0.39 5.84
C ARG A 28 -10.54 -0.99 5.59
N LYS A 29 -11.62 -1.02 4.82
CA LYS A 29 -12.13 -2.26 4.24
C LYS A 29 -11.53 -2.46 2.85
N PRO A 30 -11.26 -3.71 2.42
CA PRO A 30 -10.92 -4.01 1.04
C PRO A 30 -11.99 -3.49 0.07
N TYR A 31 -11.61 -3.27 -1.18
CA TYR A 31 -12.56 -2.87 -2.23
C TYR A 31 -13.50 -4.00 -2.62
N TYR A 32 -13.10 -5.26 -2.36
CA TYR A 32 -13.76 -6.47 -2.88
C TYR A 32 -13.89 -6.43 -4.41
N HIS A 33 -12.83 -5.92 -5.05
CA HIS A 33 -12.73 -5.74 -6.50
C HIS A 33 -11.26 -5.68 -6.93
N MET A 34 -10.73 -6.80 -7.42
CA MET A 34 -9.30 -6.92 -7.71
C MET A 34 -8.78 -5.91 -8.73
N GLY A 35 -9.58 -5.55 -9.76
CA GLY A 35 -9.19 -4.50 -10.71
C GLY A 35 -8.96 -3.14 -10.03
N ALA A 36 -9.79 -2.78 -9.05
CA ALA A 36 -9.64 -1.57 -8.26
C ALA A 36 -8.40 -1.65 -7.35
N THR A 37 -8.22 -2.77 -6.65
CA THR A 37 -7.09 -3.04 -5.76
C THR A 37 -5.74 -2.98 -6.51
N ILE A 38 -5.64 -3.65 -7.65
CA ILE A 38 -4.43 -3.66 -8.49
C ILE A 38 -4.14 -2.24 -9.02
N THR A 39 -5.18 -1.55 -9.50
CA THR A 39 -5.05 -0.19 -10.04
C THR A 39 -4.58 0.79 -8.97
N ASP A 40 -5.17 0.76 -7.76
CA ASP A 40 -4.73 1.58 -6.64
C ASP A 40 -3.27 1.31 -6.29
N ALA A 41 -2.90 0.04 -6.09
CA ALA A 41 -1.54 -0.36 -5.72
C ALA A 41 -0.47 0.17 -6.69
N ILE A 42 -0.78 0.20 -7.98
CA ILE A 42 0.17 0.66 -9.00
C ILE A 42 0.15 2.19 -9.14
N LEU A 43 -1.02 2.82 -9.11
CA LEU A 43 -1.13 4.26 -9.36
C LEU A 43 -0.66 5.10 -8.18
N GLN A 44 -0.88 4.68 -6.93
CA GLN A 44 -0.53 5.46 -5.74
C GLN A 44 0.97 5.83 -5.67
N ALA A 45 1.86 5.10 -6.34
CA ALA A 45 3.28 5.41 -6.35
C ALA A 45 3.58 6.67 -7.18
N GLY A 46 3.85 7.79 -6.51
CA GLY A 46 4.26 9.06 -7.10
C GLY A 46 3.13 9.91 -7.70
N LEU A 47 1.86 9.56 -7.45
CA LEU A 47 0.71 10.34 -7.91
C LEU A 47 -0.10 10.86 -6.72
N ASN A 48 -0.81 11.96 -6.92
CA ASN A 48 -1.75 12.49 -5.92
C ASN A 48 -2.94 11.54 -5.77
N TYR A 49 -3.15 11.04 -4.56
CA TYR A 49 -4.19 10.04 -4.30
C TYR A 49 -5.59 10.60 -4.61
N HIS A 50 -5.95 11.74 -4.05
CA HIS A 50 -7.31 12.28 -4.16
C HIS A 50 -7.66 12.77 -5.56
N HIS A 51 -6.73 13.43 -6.24
CA HIS A 51 -6.98 14.01 -7.57
C HIS A 51 -6.70 13.07 -8.73
N VAL A 52 -5.85 12.06 -8.53
CA VAL A 52 -5.43 11.19 -9.62
C VAL A 52 -5.82 9.73 -9.40
N VAL A 53 -5.48 9.14 -8.27
CA VAL A 53 -5.66 7.71 -8.04
C VAL A 53 -7.13 7.36 -7.77
N TYR A 54 -7.70 7.98 -6.75
CA TYR A 54 -9.04 7.66 -6.27
C TYR A 54 -10.14 7.80 -7.34
N PRO A 55 -10.17 8.84 -8.20
CA PRO A 55 -11.19 8.93 -9.26
C PRO A 55 -11.13 7.75 -10.26
N ARG A 56 -9.95 7.18 -10.49
CA ARG A 56 -9.76 6.03 -11.39
C ARG A 56 -10.17 4.72 -10.74
N VAL A 57 -9.85 4.58 -9.47
CA VAL A 57 -10.33 3.46 -8.65
C VAL A 57 -11.87 3.48 -8.58
N LEU A 58 -12.45 4.64 -8.28
CA LEU A 58 -13.90 4.82 -8.22
C LEU A 58 -14.58 4.51 -9.56
N LYS A 59 -14.00 4.93 -10.68
CA LYS A 59 -14.50 4.58 -12.02
C LYS A 59 -14.61 3.06 -12.19
N ILE A 60 -13.56 2.31 -11.83
CA ILE A 60 -13.56 0.85 -11.94
C ILE A 60 -14.65 0.23 -11.06
N LEU A 61 -14.77 0.69 -9.82
CA LEU A 61 -15.78 0.19 -8.88
C LEU A 61 -17.22 0.43 -9.34
N VAL A 62 -17.48 1.52 -10.06
CA VAL A 62 -18.82 1.91 -10.50
C VAL A 62 -19.15 1.34 -11.89
N GLU A 63 -18.26 1.54 -12.86
CA GLU A 63 -18.55 1.18 -14.26
C GLU A 63 -18.35 -0.31 -14.55
N TYR A 64 -17.52 -0.99 -13.76
CA TYR A 64 -17.17 -2.41 -13.96
C TYR A 64 -17.46 -3.25 -12.71
N SER A 65 -18.49 -2.91 -11.96
CA SER A 65 -18.86 -3.49 -10.67
C SER A 65 -19.02 -5.02 -10.66
N ASP A 66 -19.28 -5.63 -11.81
CA ASP A 66 -19.47 -7.07 -11.98
C ASP A 66 -18.14 -7.82 -12.22
N TYR A 67 -17.06 -7.13 -12.56
CA TYR A 67 -15.74 -7.71 -12.86
C TYR A 67 -14.84 -7.74 -11.61
N LYS A 68 -15.25 -8.47 -10.57
CA LYS A 68 -14.66 -8.36 -9.23
C LYS A 68 -13.38 -9.15 -9.02
N THR A 69 -13.25 -10.30 -9.68
CA THR A 69 -12.10 -11.18 -9.50
C THR A 69 -10.91 -10.77 -10.38
N THR A 70 -9.75 -11.36 -10.13
CA THR A 70 -8.58 -11.16 -10.99
C THR A 70 -8.85 -11.68 -12.41
N CYS A 71 -9.51 -12.84 -12.51
CA CYS A 71 -9.94 -13.43 -13.79
C CYS A 71 -10.88 -12.48 -14.53
N ASP A 72 -11.92 -11.96 -13.88
CA ASP A 72 -12.86 -11.01 -14.48
C ASP A 72 -12.13 -9.75 -14.99
N PHE A 73 -11.18 -9.21 -14.21
CA PHE A 73 -10.43 -8.03 -14.63
C PHE A 73 -9.55 -8.32 -15.86
N ILE A 74 -8.99 -9.52 -15.97
CA ILE A 74 -8.25 -9.94 -17.18
C ILE A 74 -9.20 -10.04 -18.38
N ILE A 75 -10.40 -10.63 -18.21
CA ILE A 75 -11.41 -10.67 -19.27
C ILE A 75 -11.79 -9.25 -19.69
N LEU A 76 -12.00 -8.34 -18.74
CA LEU A 76 -12.31 -6.95 -19.04
C LEU A 76 -11.20 -6.28 -19.87
N MET A 77 -9.93 -6.54 -19.56
CA MET A 77 -8.77 -6.04 -20.32
C MET A 77 -8.63 -6.65 -21.73
N GLN A 78 -9.30 -7.75 -22.02
CA GLN A 78 -9.41 -8.33 -23.37
C GLN A 78 -10.56 -7.69 -24.17
N LEU A 79 -11.63 -7.29 -23.50
CA LEU A 79 -12.80 -6.67 -24.12
C LEU A 79 -12.61 -5.18 -24.42
N PHE A 80 -11.88 -4.48 -23.54
CA PHE A 80 -11.69 -3.03 -23.63
C PHE A 80 -10.22 -2.63 -23.45
N PRO A 81 -9.76 -1.56 -24.10
CA PRO A 81 -8.42 -1.02 -23.88
C PRO A 81 -8.21 -0.61 -22.42
N LEU A 82 -7.13 -1.06 -21.79
CA LEU A 82 -6.84 -0.73 -20.38
C LEU A 82 -6.73 0.78 -20.11
N VAL A 83 -6.33 1.57 -21.12
CA VAL A 83 -6.31 3.04 -21.06
C VAL A 83 -7.70 3.63 -20.85
N GLU A 84 -8.74 3.00 -21.36
CA GLU A 84 -10.14 3.41 -21.19
C GLU A 84 -10.71 2.92 -19.85
N ILE A 85 -10.45 1.66 -19.48
CA ILE A 85 -10.87 1.09 -18.20
C ILE A 85 -10.36 1.98 -17.05
N VAL A 86 -9.06 2.26 -17.04
CA VAL A 86 -8.41 3.04 -15.95
C VAL A 86 -8.55 4.55 -16.16
N ASN A 87 -8.90 5.00 -17.35
CA ASN A 87 -8.85 6.42 -17.74
C ASN A 87 -7.49 7.07 -17.43
N PHE A 88 -6.40 6.42 -17.88
CA PHE A 88 -5.03 6.84 -17.57
C PHE A 88 -4.09 6.53 -18.74
N LYS A 89 -3.24 7.50 -19.14
CA LYS A 89 -2.46 7.39 -20.39
C LYS A 89 -1.01 6.92 -20.22
N ASN A 90 -0.48 6.81 -18.99
CA ASN A 90 0.92 6.43 -18.79
C ASN A 90 1.12 4.94 -19.09
N SER A 91 1.75 4.64 -20.21
CA SER A 91 1.96 3.27 -20.70
C SER A 91 2.72 2.37 -19.71
N LYS A 92 3.74 2.91 -19.02
CA LYS A 92 4.50 2.14 -18.01
C LYS A 92 3.62 1.71 -16.83
N LYS A 93 2.74 2.59 -16.35
CA LYS A 93 1.80 2.27 -15.26
C LYS A 93 0.75 1.27 -15.73
N LEU A 94 0.20 1.43 -16.92
CA LEU A 94 -0.76 0.49 -17.50
C LEU A 94 -0.13 -0.90 -17.71
N GLN A 95 1.12 -0.96 -18.18
CA GLN A 95 1.82 -2.24 -18.30
C GLN A 95 2.00 -2.92 -16.94
N ARG A 96 2.37 -2.17 -15.88
CA ARG A 96 2.49 -2.73 -14.53
C ARG A 96 1.16 -3.24 -13.97
N ILE A 97 0.03 -2.57 -14.26
CA ILE A 97 -1.31 -3.07 -13.91
C ILE A 97 -1.54 -4.42 -14.59
N ARG A 98 -1.27 -4.51 -15.88
CA ARG A 98 -1.40 -5.76 -16.65
C ARG A 98 -0.51 -6.87 -16.09
N ASP A 99 0.76 -6.58 -15.87
CA ASP A 99 1.74 -7.55 -15.38
C ASP A 99 1.36 -8.08 -14.00
N LEU A 100 0.93 -7.20 -13.09
CA LEU A 100 0.47 -7.60 -11.76
C LEU A 100 -0.82 -8.42 -11.82
N SER A 101 -1.77 -8.07 -12.69
CA SER A 101 -3.01 -8.85 -12.88
C SER A 101 -2.70 -10.27 -13.33
N TRP A 102 -1.89 -10.43 -14.37
CA TRP A 102 -1.48 -11.75 -14.85
C TRP A 102 -0.66 -12.53 -13.83
N PHE A 103 0.22 -11.85 -13.09
CA PHE A 103 0.99 -12.49 -12.03
C PHE A 103 0.08 -13.07 -10.95
N LEU A 104 -0.87 -12.30 -10.44
CA LEU A 104 -1.80 -12.75 -9.40
C LEU A 104 -2.69 -13.88 -9.90
N TYR A 105 -3.24 -13.77 -11.10
CA TYR A 105 -4.04 -14.82 -11.73
C TYR A 105 -3.27 -16.14 -11.84
N ASN A 106 -2.03 -16.11 -12.35
CA ASN A 106 -1.20 -17.29 -12.50
C ASN A 106 -0.79 -17.93 -11.15
N ASN A 107 -0.92 -17.19 -10.05
CA ASN A 107 -0.69 -17.68 -8.69
C ASN A 107 -2.00 -18.03 -7.94
N GLY A 108 -3.14 -18.07 -8.64
CA GLY A 108 -4.43 -18.47 -8.07
C GLY A 108 -5.04 -17.45 -7.11
N VAL A 109 -4.67 -16.16 -7.23
CA VAL A 109 -5.18 -15.08 -6.38
C VAL A 109 -6.32 -14.37 -7.10
N GLU A 110 -7.56 -14.66 -6.70
CA GLU A 110 -8.77 -14.15 -7.36
C GLU A 110 -9.47 -13.00 -6.61
N ASN A 111 -9.21 -12.85 -5.32
CA ASN A 111 -9.84 -11.81 -4.49
C ASN A 111 -8.89 -11.35 -3.37
N GLU A 112 -9.29 -10.30 -2.64
CA GLU A 112 -8.48 -9.70 -1.59
C GLU A 112 -8.24 -10.63 -0.40
N ASP A 113 -9.19 -11.50 -0.05
CA ASP A 113 -9.02 -12.47 1.04
C ASP A 113 -7.94 -13.51 0.69
N GLN A 114 -7.90 -13.94 -0.57
CA GLN A 114 -6.84 -14.82 -1.06
C GLN A 114 -5.52 -14.06 -1.17
N LEU A 115 -5.55 -12.79 -1.62
CA LEU A 115 -4.35 -11.95 -1.68
C LEU A 115 -3.75 -11.75 -0.29
N ALA A 116 -4.57 -11.49 0.73
CA ALA A 116 -4.13 -11.35 2.10
C ALA A 116 -3.35 -12.57 2.58
N LYS A 117 -3.95 -13.77 2.45
CA LYS A 117 -3.31 -15.05 2.82
C LYS A 117 -2.05 -15.34 1.99
N TRP A 118 -2.08 -15.01 0.70
CA TRP A 118 -0.95 -15.22 -0.20
C TRP A 118 0.25 -14.34 0.18
N LEU A 119 -0.01 -13.11 0.65
CA LEU A 119 1.01 -12.15 1.11
C LEU A 119 1.57 -12.46 2.52
N ASP A 120 1.00 -13.40 3.26
CA ASP A 120 1.57 -13.86 4.54
C ASP A 120 2.76 -14.81 4.34
N VAL A 121 2.97 -15.31 3.11
CA VAL A 121 4.04 -16.25 2.79
C VAL A 121 5.25 -15.52 2.21
N GLU A 122 6.39 -15.49 2.90
CA GLU A 122 7.59 -14.74 2.48
C GLU A 122 8.13 -15.14 1.10
N LYS A 123 8.02 -16.42 0.74
CA LYS A 123 8.39 -16.91 -0.60
C LYS A 123 7.56 -16.22 -1.69
N ASN A 124 6.27 -16.01 -1.45
CA ASN A 124 5.38 -15.35 -2.39
C ASN A 124 5.73 -13.87 -2.53
N ILE A 125 6.04 -13.19 -1.41
CA ILE A 125 6.52 -11.81 -1.41
C ILE A 125 7.79 -11.68 -2.27
N SER A 126 8.72 -12.63 -2.11
CA SER A 126 9.96 -12.67 -2.90
C SER A 126 9.69 -12.87 -4.40
N LEU A 127 8.67 -13.63 -4.77
CA LEU A 127 8.23 -13.79 -6.16
C LEU A 127 7.58 -12.50 -6.68
N LEU A 128 6.70 -11.88 -5.90
CA LEU A 128 6.00 -10.64 -6.26
C LEU A 128 6.98 -9.48 -6.53
N LYS A 129 8.03 -9.37 -5.73
CA LYS A 129 9.10 -8.36 -5.92
C LYS A 129 9.86 -8.50 -7.24
N LYS A 130 9.73 -9.61 -7.97
CA LYS A 130 10.32 -9.78 -9.32
C LYS A 130 9.45 -9.16 -10.42
N VAL A 131 8.19 -8.85 -10.13
CA VAL A 131 7.31 -8.13 -11.06
C VAL A 131 7.79 -6.69 -11.20
N ASN A 132 7.92 -6.22 -12.44
CA ASN A 132 8.46 -4.89 -12.73
C ASN A 132 7.69 -3.77 -12.03
N GLY A 133 8.39 -3.00 -11.21
CA GLY A 133 7.83 -1.85 -10.48
C GLY A 133 7.14 -2.20 -9.18
N ILE A 134 7.25 -3.45 -8.72
CA ILE A 134 6.80 -3.87 -7.39
C ILE A 134 8.00 -3.89 -6.44
N GLY A 135 8.07 -2.91 -5.57
CA GLY A 135 9.05 -2.82 -4.49
C GLY A 135 8.42 -3.11 -3.12
N PRO A 136 9.23 -3.03 -2.04
CA PRO A 136 8.75 -3.27 -0.66
C PRO A 136 7.51 -2.45 -0.33
N LYS A 137 7.50 -1.15 -0.62
CA LYS A 137 6.36 -0.27 -0.39
C LYS A 137 5.07 -0.75 -1.08
N THR A 138 5.17 -1.21 -2.34
CA THR A 138 3.99 -1.68 -3.08
C THR A 138 3.46 -2.98 -2.50
N VAL A 139 4.34 -3.86 -2.02
CA VAL A 139 3.97 -5.09 -1.30
C VAL A 139 3.20 -4.74 -0.03
N ASP A 140 3.73 -3.86 0.81
CA ASP A 140 3.08 -3.47 2.06
C ASP A 140 1.77 -2.73 1.80
N TYR A 141 1.70 -1.94 0.72
CA TYR A 141 0.44 -1.31 0.33
C TYR A 141 -0.61 -2.32 -0.17
N LEU A 142 -0.20 -3.36 -0.90
CA LEU A 142 -1.09 -4.48 -1.25
C LEU A 142 -1.61 -5.21 -0.01
N LYS A 143 -0.78 -5.41 1.02
CA LYS A 143 -1.21 -5.94 2.33
C LYS A 143 -2.31 -5.06 2.94
N ILE A 144 -2.12 -3.72 2.96
CA ILE A 144 -3.14 -2.78 3.45
C ILE A 144 -4.42 -2.89 2.63
N LEU A 145 -4.33 -2.94 1.30
CA LEU A 145 -5.48 -3.02 0.40
C LEU A 145 -6.27 -4.32 0.54
N SER A 146 -5.60 -5.41 0.90
CA SER A 146 -6.22 -6.71 1.15
C SER A 146 -6.71 -6.91 2.59
N GLY A 147 -6.54 -5.91 3.47
CA GLY A 147 -7.03 -5.93 4.84
C GLY A 147 -6.03 -6.40 5.90
N ASN A 148 -4.80 -6.73 5.52
CA ASN A 148 -3.74 -7.07 6.46
C ASN A 148 -3.22 -5.83 7.19
N GLN A 149 -2.75 -6.03 8.41
CA GLN A 149 -2.10 -4.98 9.19
C GLN A 149 -0.68 -4.77 8.67
N ALA A 150 -0.46 -3.65 7.99
CA ALA A 150 0.84 -3.30 7.43
C ALA A 150 1.05 -1.79 7.44
N ILE A 151 2.28 -1.38 7.17
CA ILE A 151 2.68 0.01 7.02
C ILE A 151 3.48 0.17 5.72
N ALA A 152 3.03 1.06 4.84
CA ALA A 152 3.64 1.28 3.54
C ALA A 152 4.52 2.54 3.56
N ILE A 153 5.79 2.39 3.95
CA ILE A 153 6.71 3.51 4.15
C ILE A 153 6.84 4.32 2.85
N ASP A 154 6.33 5.53 2.88
CA ASP A 154 6.41 6.47 1.77
C ASP A 154 7.20 7.73 2.16
N ARG A 155 7.26 8.71 1.25
CA ARG A 155 7.96 9.97 1.50
C ARG A 155 7.43 10.72 2.73
N HIS A 156 6.15 10.56 3.07
CA HIS A 156 5.55 11.23 4.23
C HIS A 156 6.03 10.57 5.53
N LEU A 157 6.10 9.23 5.54
CA LEU A 157 6.60 8.50 6.70
C LEU A 157 8.10 8.72 6.87
N PHE A 158 8.91 8.73 5.80
CA PHE A 158 10.31 9.11 5.89
C PHE A 158 10.50 10.54 6.40
N ALA A 159 9.78 11.51 5.85
CA ALA A 159 9.83 12.89 6.32
C ALA A 159 9.39 13.03 7.78
N PHE A 160 8.45 12.20 8.25
CA PHE A 160 8.04 12.19 9.65
C PHE A 160 9.14 11.66 10.57
N LEU A 161 9.91 10.63 10.16
CA LEU A 161 11.11 10.18 10.87
C LEU A 161 12.15 11.29 10.96
N GLU A 162 12.43 11.98 9.86
CA GLU A 162 13.37 13.11 9.83
C GLU A 162 12.95 14.24 10.78
N MET A 163 11.65 14.54 10.86
CA MET A 163 11.11 15.52 11.82
C MET A 163 11.30 15.10 13.29
N ALA A 164 11.36 13.80 13.55
CA ALA A 164 11.67 13.24 14.88
C ALA A 164 13.17 13.15 15.16
N GLY A 165 14.05 13.61 14.25
CA GLY A 165 15.50 13.54 14.38
C GLY A 165 16.11 12.23 13.87
N ILE A 166 15.33 11.34 13.29
CA ILE A 166 15.75 10.02 12.80
C ILE A 166 15.96 10.12 11.28
N SER A 167 17.21 10.20 10.84
CA SER A 167 17.57 10.38 9.42
C SER A 167 18.30 9.17 8.85
N HIS A 168 18.39 9.11 7.52
CA HIS A 168 19.19 8.12 6.78
C HIS A 168 18.77 6.64 6.97
N CYS A 169 17.49 6.38 7.31
CA CYS A 169 16.97 5.02 7.42
C CYS A 169 16.72 4.40 6.05
N SER A 170 17.11 3.15 5.87
CA SER A 170 16.63 2.30 4.79
C SER A 170 15.13 1.98 4.99
N TYR A 171 14.48 1.46 3.93
CA TYR A 171 13.08 1.01 4.04
C TYR A 171 12.87 0.00 5.17
N ASN A 172 13.78 -0.97 5.30
CA ASN A 172 13.68 -2.03 6.31
C ASN A 172 13.88 -1.48 7.72
N GLU A 173 14.82 -0.58 7.92
CA GLU A 173 15.06 0.07 9.22
C GLU A 173 13.85 0.92 9.63
N ALA A 174 13.32 1.74 8.73
CA ALA A 174 12.11 2.51 8.98
C ALA A 174 10.92 1.59 9.33
N HIS A 175 10.77 0.48 8.62
CA HIS A 175 9.72 -0.51 8.91
C HIS A 175 9.87 -1.11 10.31
N LEU A 176 11.10 -1.46 10.73
CA LEU A 176 11.37 -1.98 12.08
C LEU A 176 11.05 -0.94 13.15
N ILE A 177 11.47 0.32 12.96
CA ILE A 177 11.20 1.43 13.90
C ILE A 177 9.69 1.60 14.06
N TYR A 178 8.95 1.74 12.95
CA TYR A 178 7.50 1.89 13.01
C TYR A 178 6.78 0.68 13.61
N SER A 179 7.27 -0.53 13.34
CA SER A 179 6.72 -1.74 13.96
C SER A 179 6.87 -1.71 15.48
N LYS A 180 8.05 -1.32 15.96
CA LYS A 180 8.31 -1.18 17.40
C LYS A 180 7.46 -0.07 18.05
N VAL A 181 7.30 1.06 17.36
CA VAL A 181 6.43 2.16 17.80
C VAL A 181 4.97 1.73 17.91
N ALA A 182 4.46 0.97 16.93
CA ALA A 182 3.09 0.46 16.95
C ALA A 182 2.86 -0.46 18.15
N GLU A 183 3.83 -1.35 18.47
CA GLU A 183 3.82 -2.18 19.68
C GLU A 183 3.79 -1.31 20.95
N MET A 184 4.68 -0.32 21.07
CA MET A 184 4.78 0.56 22.25
C MET A 184 3.51 1.39 22.48
N LEU A 185 2.86 1.83 21.40
CA LEU A 185 1.61 2.60 21.46
C LEU A 185 0.36 1.70 21.55
N ASN A 186 0.51 0.40 21.42
CA ASN A 186 -0.59 -0.57 21.37
C ASN A 186 -1.65 -0.24 20.31
N ILE A 187 -1.18 0.12 19.12
CA ILE A 187 -2.02 0.40 17.93
C ILE A 187 -1.58 -0.47 16.76
N SER A 188 -2.45 -0.62 15.76
CA SER A 188 -2.08 -1.37 14.55
C SER A 188 -1.12 -0.59 13.66
N LEU A 189 -0.33 -1.32 12.84
CA LEU A 189 0.55 -0.70 11.83
C LEU A 189 -0.24 0.16 10.84
N TYR A 190 -1.41 -0.30 10.42
CA TYR A 190 -2.29 0.48 9.54
C TYR A 190 -2.77 1.78 10.20
N GLU A 191 -3.14 1.73 11.47
CA GLU A 191 -3.57 2.91 12.20
C GLU A 191 -2.44 3.94 12.31
N LEU A 192 -1.23 3.49 12.61
CA LEU A 192 -0.04 4.34 12.68
C LEU A 192 0.28 4.97 11.32
N ASP A 193 0.32 4.16 10.24
CA ASP A 193 0.49 4.63 8.86
C ASP A 193 -0.50 5.75 8.54
N LYS A 194 -1.78 5.48 8.73
CA LYS A 194 -2.84 6.40 8.35
C LYS A 194 -2.85 7.69 9.17
N LYS A 195 -2.57 7.62 10.46
CA LYS A 195 -2.44 8.81 11.33
C LYS A 195 -1.32 9.73 10.82
N ILE A 196 -0.14 9.17 10.60
CA ILE A 196 1.02 9.93 10.12
C ILE A 196 0.77 10.48 8.72
N TRP A 197 0.24 9.66 7.81
CA TRP A 197 -0.07 10.10 6.45
C TRP A 197 -1.06 11.27 6.44
N LEU A 198 -2.15 11.19 7.21
CA LEU A 198 -3.14 12.28 7.31
C LEU A 198 -2.54 13.55 7.92
N TYR A 199 -1.65 13.42 8.90
CA TYR A 199 -0.96 14.56 9.51
C TYR A 199 -0.03 15.24 8.49
N MET A 200 0.76 14.46 7.76
CA MET A 200 1.74 14.96 6.79
C MET A 200 1.08 15.51 5.51
N ALA A 201 -0.06 14.96 5.10
CA ALA A 201 -0.78 15.43 3.90
C ALA A 201 -1.44 16.80 4.06
N LYS A 202 -1.54 17.33 5.30
CA LYS A 202 -2.05 18.68 5.61
C LYS A 202 -0.96 19.76 5.60
N LYS A 203 0.31 19.34 5.56
CA LYS A 203 1.49 20.22 5.50
C LYS A 203 1.94 20.43 4.05
#